data_07946469ac9e7303e3f1c7b41959639a
#
_entry.id   07946469ac9e7303e3f1c7b41959639a
#
_cell.length_a   1.000
_cell.length_b   1.000
_cell.length_c   1.000
_cell.angle_alpha   90.00
_cell.angle_beta   90.00
_cell.angle_gamma   90.00
#
_symmetry.space_group_name_H-M   'P 1'
#
loop_
_entity.id
_entity.type
_entity.pdbx_description
1 polymer ?
#
loop_
_entity_poly.entity_id
_entity_poly.type
_entity_poly.pdbx_seq_one_letter_code
_entity_poly.pdbx_strand_id
1 'polypeptide(L)'
;ECPEMLHDQGIDNIITEQLQLNVQQADLTAWKKIVHAIQNPKHTVKIAMVGKYVDLTESYKSLIEALKHAGIHTETDVQITFVDSESIEKNNGDVSMLKDMDAILVPGGFGSRGVEGKIAAVRYARENNVPYLGICLGMQIALIEYARDVAGLKGANSTEFDLKCAAPVVALIDEWQTADGSVETRDESADLGGTMRLGAQEVELEAGSLAAKIYGSEHIRERHRHRYEVNNNYVPQLEKAGLVIGGVSAGRERLVETIELPNHPWFFACQFHPEFTSNPRKGHPLFTAFVKAALNNKKG
;
A
#
# COMPACT_ATOMS: atom_id res chain seq x y z
N GLU A 1 2.50 24.17 -10.04
CA GLU A 1 2.46 25.24 -11.07
C GLU A 1 1.30 26.22 -10.83
N CYS A 2 0.02 25.76 -10.62
CA CYS A 2 -1.12 26.69 -10.48
C CYS A 2 -0.95 27.81 -9.47
N PRO A 3 -0.49 27.57 -8.21
CA PRO A 3 -0.32 28.66 -7.24
C PRO A 3 0.67 29.74 -7.72
N GLU A 4 1.74 29.35 -8.36
CA GLU A 4 2.76 30.24 -8.89
C GLU A 4 2.21 31.06 -10.07
N MET A 5 1.55 30.40 -11.02
CA MET A 5 0.91 31.05 -12.15
C MET A 5 -0.15 32.10 -11.71
N LEU A 6 -0.97 31.76 -10.72
CA LEU A 6 -1.99 32.70 -10.20
C LEU A 6 -1.37 33.90 -9.48
N HIS A 7 -0.28 33.67 -8.74
CA HIS A 7 0.48 34.74 -8.09
C HIS A 7 1.13 35.68 -9.11
N ASP A 8 1.76 35.13 -10.15
CA ASP A 8 2.39 35.92 -11.23
C ASP A 8 1.37 36.77 -11.99
N GLN A 9 0.10 36.34 -12.06
CA GLN A 9 -1.02 37.12 -12.58
C GLN A 9 -1.59 38.14 -11.58
N GLY A 10 -1.10 38.17 -10.34
CA GLY A 10 -1.52 39.10 -9.31
C GLY A 10 -2.89 38.83 -8.67
N ILE A 11 -3.45 37.61 -8.86
CA ILE A 11 -4.81 37.28 -8.40
C ILE A 11 -4.93 37.34 -6.88
N ASP A 12 -3.93 36.89 -6.15
CA ASP A 12 -3.84 36.96 -4.71
C ASP A 12 -3.87 38.41 -4.19
N ASN A 13 -3.13 39.31 -4.83
CA ASN A 13 -3.14 40.74 -4.50
C ASN A 13 -4.51 41.36 -4.77
N ILE A 14 -5.11 41.10 -5.92
CA ILE A 14 -6.45 41.59 -6.28
C ILE A 14 -7.49 41.13 -5.24
N ILE A 15 -7.46 39.84 -4.85
CA ILE A 15 -8.41 39.30 -3.86
C ILE A 15 -8.22 39.96 -2.51
N THR A 16 -6.97 40.09 -2.02
CA THR A 16 -6.69 40.67 -0.71
C THR A 16 -7.08 42.17 -0.65
N GLU A 17 -6.85 42.92 -1.73
CA GLU A 17 -7.26 44.32 -1.84
C GLU A 17 -8.80 44.46 -1.90
N GLN A 18 -9.47 43.70 -2.76
CA GLN A 18 -10.94 43.77 -2.91
C GLN A 18 -11.67 43.39 -1.61
N LEU A 19 -11.14 42.41 -0.88
CA LEU A 19 -11.73 41.95 0.37
C LEU A 19 -11.19 42.72 1.59
N GLN A 20 -10.33 43.72 1.39
CA GLN A 20 -9.71 44.52 2.44
C GLN A 20 -9.03 43.67 3.54
N LEU A 21 -8.39 42.54 3.11
CA LEU A 21 -7.71 41.66 4.03
C LEU A 21 -6.36 42.20 4.44
N ASN A 22 -6.12 42.36 5.74
CA ASN A 22 -4.81 42.70 6.26
C ASN A 22 -3.97 41.45 6.47
N VAL A 23 -3.39 40.93 5.38
CA VAL A 23 -2.57 39.72 5.37
C VAL A 23 -1.17 40.02 4.82
N GLN A 24 -0.20 39.20 5.16
CA GLN A 24 1.14 39.26 4.57
C GLN A 24 1.11 38.80 3.13
N GLN A 25 2.08 39.21 2.33
CA GLN A 25 2.27 38.70 0.98
C GLN A 25 2.46 37.20 0.97
N ALA A 26 1.99 36.53 -0.08
CA ALA A 26 2.10 35.09 -0.21
C ALA A 26 3.56 34.64 -0.30
N ASP A 27 3.95 33.71 0.57
CA ASP A 27 5.24 33.01 0.46
C ASP A 27 5.07 31.73 -0.36
N LEU A 28 5.55 31.76 -1.59
CA LEU A 28 5.52 30.62 -2.52
C LEU A 28 6.82 29.79 -2.54
N THR A 29 7.75 30.01 -1.61
CA THR A 29 9.04 29.31 -1.59
C THR A 29 8.89 27.79 -1.61
N ALA A 30 7.94 27.24 -0.85
CA ALA A 30 7.66 25.81 -0.83
C ALA A 30 7.12 25.31 -2.17
N TRP A 31 6.24 26.10 -2.84
CA TRP A 31 5.69 25.73 -4.15
C TRP A 31 6.75 25.80 -5.24
N LYS A 32 7.61 26.80 -5.24
CA LYS A 32 8.73 26.93 -6.20
C LYS A 32 9.67 25.72 -6.12
N LYS A 33 9.96 25.21 -4.92
CA LYS A 33 10.75 23.98 -4.75
C LYS A 33 10.06 22.76 -5.33
N ILE A 34 8.74 22.62 -5.12
CA ILE A 34 7.94 21.53 -5.68
C ILE A 34 7.97 21.57 -7.22
N VAL A 35 7.67 22.73 -7.82
CA VAL A 35 7.68 22.91 -9.27
C VAL A 35 9.06 22.61 -9.84
N HIS A 36 10.12 23.10 -9.21
CA HIS A 36 11.49 22.83 -9.64
C HIS A 36 11.82 21.34 -9.63
N ALA A 37 11.44 20.61 -8.58
CA ALA A 37 11.68 19.17 -8.48
C ALA A 37 10.91 18.36 -9.54
N ILE A 38 9.69 18.78 -9.89
CA ILE A 38 8.89 18.16 -10.95
C ILE A 38 9.53 18.40 -12.33
N GLN A 39 10.02 19.62 -12.60
CA GLN A 39 10.58 19.99 -13.89
C GLN A 39 12.03 19.52 -14.10
N ASN A 40 12.75 19.27 -13.01
CA ASN A 40 14.17 18.92 -13.03
C ASN A 40 14.46 17.68 -12.18
N PRO A 41 13.86 16.51 -12.46
CA PRO A 41 14.16 15.29 -11.72
C PRO A 41 15.62 14.87 -11.97
N LYS A 42 16.31 14.43 -10.91
CA LYS A 42 17.70 13.95 -11.00
C LYS A 42 17.79 12.45 -11.30
N HIS A 43 16.71 11.74 -11.05
CA HIS A 43 16.66 10.29 -11.15
C HIS A 43 15.38 9.86 -11.86
N THR A 44 15.34 8.61 -12.31
CA THR A 44 14.15 7.98 -12.87
C THR A 44 14.04 6.57 -12.31
N VAL A 45 12.85 6.14 -11.88
CA VAL A 45 12.56 4.76 -11.50
C VAL A 45 11.33 4.24 -12.22
N LYS A 46 11.31 2.93 -12.48
CA LYS A 46 10.18 2.22 -13.08
C LYS A 46 9.48 1.38 -12.02
N ILE A 47 8.22 1.67 -11.76
CA ILE A 47 7.40 0.93 -10.79
C ILE A 47 6.30 0.18 -11.52
N ALA A 48 6.26 -1.15 -11.38
CA ALA A 48 5.13 -1.94 -11.84
C ALA A 48 3.98 -1.81 -10.85
N MET A 49 2.82 -1.32 -11.30
CA MET A 49 1.57 -1.37 -10.55
C MET A 49 0.74 -2.54 -11.04
N VAL A 50 0.73 -3.64 -10.27
CA VAL A 50 0.09 -4.89 -10.65
C VAL A 50 -1.34 -4.91 -10.11
N GLY A 51 -2.31 -4.70 -11.00
CA GLY A 51 -3.72 -4.56 -10.65
C GLY A 51 -4.65 -5.12 -11.72
N LYS A 52 -5.97 -4.87 -11.59
CA LYS A 52 -6.99 -5.35 -12.52
C LYS A 52 -7.71 -4.26 -13.33
N TYR A 53 -7.44 -3.01 -13.06
CA TYR A 53 -8.09 -1.87 -13.74
C TYR A 53 -7.08 -1.03 -14.50
N VAL A 54 -6.21 -1.71 -15.27
CA VAL A 54 -5.12 -1.05 -16.00
C VAL A 54 -5.58 -0.07 -17.07
N ASP A 55 -6.78 -0.30 -17.64
CA ASP A 55 -7.42 0.60 -18.62
C ASP A 55 -8.19 1.76 -17.97
N LEU A 56 -8.45 1.69 -16.66
CA LEU A 56 -9.17 2.71 -15.89
C LEU A 56 -8.23 3.36 -14.87
N THR A 57 -7.24 4.10 -15.34
CA THR A 57 -6.22 4.76 -14.51
C THR A 57 -6.79 5.68 -13.43
N GLU A 58 -8.01 6.22 -13.65
CA GLU A 58 -8.76 7.01 -12.66
C GLU A 58 -9.02 6.24 -11.35
N SER A 59 -9.14 4.90 -11.41
CA SER A 59 -9.30 4.05 -10.21
C SER A 59 -8.11 4.12 -9.26
N TYR A 60 -6.92 4.47 -9.77
CA TYR A 60 -5.67 4.56 -9.01
C TYR A 60 -5.15 5.99 -8.86
N LYS A 61 -6.00 7.01 -9.11
CA LYS A 61 -5.57 8.42 -9.12
C LYS A 61 -4.83 8.83 -7.85
N SER A 62 -5.39 8.56 -6.67
CA SER A 62 -4.74 8.92 -5.39
C SER A 62 -3.39 8.23 -5.22
N LEU A 63 -3.27 6.99 -5.67
CA LEU A 63 -2.03 6.22 -5.61
C LEU A 63 -0.96 6.76 -6.57
N ILE A 64 -1.37 7.08 -7.80
CA ILE A 64 -0.51 7.74 -8.80
C ILE A 64 0.01 9.08 -8.25
N GLU A 65 -0.87 9.89 -7.67
CA GLU A 65 -0.47 11.17 -7.09
C GLU A 65 0.45 10.97 -5.88
N ALA A 66 0.19 9.96 -5.01
CA ALA A 66 1.07 9.67 -3.88
C ALA A 66 2.50 9.28 -4.32
N LEU A 67 2.63 8.49 -5.39
CA LEU A 67 3.92 8.15 -6.00
C LEU A 67 4.61 9.39 -6.59
N LYS A 68 3.87 10.26 -7.29
CA LYS A 68 4.41 11.55 -7.79
C LYS A 68 4.86 12.46 -6.65
N HIS A 69 4.08 12.54 -5.56
CA HIS A 69 4.48 13.29 -4.37
C HIS A 69 5.79 12.76 -3.78
N ALA A 70 5.97 11.45 -3.71
CA ALA A 70 7.22 10.83 -3.30
C ALA A 70 8.38 11.18 -4.26
N GLY A 71 8.11 11.18 -5.57
CA GLY A 71 9.04 11.63 -6.60
C GLY A 71 9.56 13.06 -6.37
N ILE A 72 8.68 14.00 -5.99
CA ILE A 72 9.06 15.38 -5.64
C ILE A 72 10.11 15.40 -4.52
N HIS A 73 9.87 14.62 -3.44
CA HIS A 73 10.73 14.60 -2.25
C HIS A 73 12.00 13.76 -2.41
N THR A 74 12.11 13.02 -3.51
CA THR A 74 13.29 12.22 -3.87
C THR A 74 13.98 12.73 -5.15
N GLU A 75 13.49 13.85 -5.72
CA GLU A 75 13.95 14.41 -7.00
C GLU A 75 13.95 13.36 -8.12
N THR A 76 12.89 12.51 -8.15
CA THR A 76 12.79 11.34 -9.02
C THR A 76 11.57 11.42 -9.93
N ASP A 77 11.78 11.21 -11.24
CA ASP A 77 10.70 10.89 -12.16
C ASP A 77 10.24 9.45 -11.95
N VAL A 78 9.01 9.27 -11.45
CA VAL A 78 8.43 7.96 -11.16
C VAL A 78 7.58 7.51 -12.34
N GLN A 79 8.13 6.60 -13.14
CA GLN A 79 7.45 6.00 -14.30
C GLN A 79 6.65 4.78 -13.83
N ILE A 80 5.32 4.85 -13.97
CA ILE A 80 4.41 3.78 -13.55
C ILE A 80 4.04 2.94 -14.76
N THR A 81 4.33 1.65 -14.70
CA THR A 81 3.87 0.66 -15.68
C THR A 81 2.71 -0.12 -15.08
N PHE A 82 1.53 0.01 -15.69
CA PHE A 82 0.37 -0.77 -15.27
C PHE A 82 0.46 -2.17 -15.83
N VAL A 83 0.34 -3.18 -14.96
CA VAL A 83 0.41 -4.59 -15.30
C VAL A 83 -0.90 -5.27 -14.94
N ASP A 84 -1.58 -5.84 -15.94
CA ASP A 84 -2.82 -6.56 -15.73
C ASP A 84 -2.57 -7.93 -15.08
N SER A 85 -3.03 -8.09 -13.85
CA SER A 85 -2.90 -9.33 -13.10
C SER A 85 -3.69 -10.50 -13.70
N GLU A 86 -4.80 -10.23 -14.39
CA GLU A 86 -5.55 -11.29 -15.10
C GLU A 86 -4.75 -11.83 -16.31
N SER A 87 -3.96 -10.97 -16.96
CA SER A 87 -3.05 -11.40 -18.02
C SER A 87 -1.95 -12.32 -17.50
N ILE A 88 -1.40 -12.06 -16.32
CA ILE A 88 -0.43 -12.97 -15.68
C ILE A 88 -1.07 -14.34 -15.41
N GLU A 89 -2.29 -14.39 -14.87
CA GLU A 89 -3.02 -15.64 -14.66
C GLU A 89 -3.25 -16.41 -15.96
N LYS A 90 -3.77 -15.75 -17.00
CA LYS A 90 -4.06 -16.35 -18.31
C LYS A 90 -2.81 -16.89 -19.00
N ASN A 91 -1.65 -16.32 -18.72
CA ASN A 91 -0.35 -16.73 -19.26
C ASN A 91 0.44 -17.63 -18.30
N ASN A 92 -0.23 -18.46 -17.49
CA ASN A 92 0.37 -19.44 -16.58
C ASN A 92 1.38 -18.82 -15.58
N GLY A 93 1.12 -17.60 -15.12
CA GLY A 93 1.98 -16.93 -14.15
C GLY A 93 3.23 -16.30 -14.77
N ASP A 94 3.25 -16.04 -16.08
CA ASP A 94 4.37 -15.32 -16.70
C ASP A 94 4.48 -13.90 -16.16
N VAL A 95 5.58 -13.64 -15.49
CA VAL A 95 5.95 -12.34 -14.88
C VAL A 95 7.15 -11.68 -15.58
N SER A 96 7.44 -12.09 -16.81
CA SER A 96 8.59 -11.58 -17.58
C SER A 96 8.60 -10.05 -17.72
N MET A 97 7.41 -9.43 -17.75
CA MET A 97 7.24 -7.96 -17.82
C MET A 97 7.71 -7.24 -16.55
N LEU A 98 7.95 -7.94 -15.46
CA LEU A 98 8.43 -7.35 -14.21
C LEU A 98 9.96 -7.27 -14.12
N LYS A 99 10.71 -7.91 -15.04
CA LYS A 99 12.17 -8.02 -14.98
C LYS A 99 12.91 -6.69 -15.01
N ASP A 100 12.35 -5.72 -15.73
CA ASP A 100 12.97 -4.40 -15.91
C ASP A 100 12.39 -3.33 -14.97
N MET A 101 11.67 -3.77 -13.93
CA MET A 101 11.07 -2.88 -12.95
C MET A 101 11.96 -2.70 -11.73
N ASP A 102 12.10 -1.47 -11.30
CA ASP A 102 12.91 -1.13 -10.12
C ASP A 102 12.17 -1.42 -8.79
N ALA A 103 10.82 -1.50 -8.85
CA ALA A 103 9.97 -1.88 -7.72
C ALA A 103 8.59 -2.36 -8.18
N ILE A 104 7.89 -3.10 -7.32
CA ILE A 104 6.55 -3.66 -7.58
C ILE A 104 5.59 -3.16 -6.51
N LEU A 105 4.43 -2.66 -6.94
CA LEU A 105 3.32 -2.23 -6.09
C LEU A 105 2.06 -3.02 -6.44
N VAL A 106 1.44 -3.64 -5.42
CA VAL A 106 0.10 -4.24 -5.55
C VAL A 106 -0.89 -3.36 -4.79
N PRO A 107 -1.83 -2.71 -5.49
CA PRO A 107 -2.76 -1.78 -4.90
C PRO A 107 -3.92 -2.47 -4.18
N GLY A 108 -4.70 -1.67 -3.45
CA GLY A 108 -5.99 -2.07 -2.90
C GLY A 108 -7.00 -2.47 -4.00
N GLY A 109 -7.97 -3.26 -3.63
CA GLY A 109 -9.04 -3.73 -4.50
C GLY A 109 -9.94 -4.73 -3.78
N PHE A 110 -10.92 -5.29 -4.50
CA PHE A 110 -11.87 -6.28 -4.01
C PHE A 110 -12.09 -7.40 -5.03
N GLY A 111 -12.50 -8.58 -4.53
CA GLY A 111 -12.91 -9.74 -5.33
C GLY A 111 -11.76 -10.54 -5.92
N SER A 112 -12.11 -11.72 -6.43
CA SER A 112 -11.18 -12.80 -6.75
C SER A 112 -10.44 -12.68 -8.09
N ARG A 113 -10.82 -11.75 -8.99
CA ARG A 113 -10.19 -11.64 -10.32
C ARG A 113 -8.72 -11.23 -10.23
N GLY A 114 -7.84 -11.93 -10.92
CA GLY A 114 -6.42 -11.63 -11.01
C GLY A 114 -5.66 -11.85 -9.69
N VAL A 115 -6.21 -12.64 -8.76
CA VAL A 115 -5.58 -12.94 -7.46
C VAL A 115 -4.30 -13.74 -7.64
N GLU A 116 -4.34 -14.82 -8.42
CA GLU A 116 -3.16 -15.68 -8.63
C GLU A 116 -2.06 -14.93 -9.42
N GLY A 117 -2.44 -14.05 -10.34
CA GLY A 117 -1.48 -13.17 -11.02
C GLY A 117 -0.79 -12.18 -10.08
N LYS A 118 -1.50 -11.63 -9.09
CA LYS A 118 -0.90 -10.80 -8.04
C LYS A 118 0.01 -11.63 -7.13
N ILE A 119 -0.41 -12.85 -6.75
CA ILE A 119 0.42 -13.79 -5.98
C ILE A 119 1.73 -14.09 -6.73
N ALA A 120 1.66 -14.33 -8.04
CA ALA A 120 2.86 -14.54 -8.86
C ALA A 120 3.79 -13.31 -8.87
N ALA A 121 3.23 -12.09 -8.92
CA ALA A 121 4.02 -10.86 -8.86
C ALA A 121 4.67 -10.65 -7.48
N VAL A 122 3.97 -10.97 -6.38
CA VAL A 122 4.54 -10.94 -5.02
C VAL A 122 5.69 -11.93 -4.88
N ARG A 123 5.48 -13.18 -5.33
CA ARG A 123 6.51 -14.22 -5.34
C ARG A 123 7.75 -13.76 -6.10
N TYR A 124 7.55 -13.19 -7.28
CA TYR A 124 8.64 -12.64 -8.08
C TYR A 124 9.41 -11.57 -7.30
N ALA A 125 8.72 -10.61 -6.68
CA ALA A 125 9.35 -9.57 -5.88
C ALA A 125 10.17 -10.15 -4.74
N ARG A 126 9.59 -11.08 -3.96
CA ARG A 126 10.24 -11.72 -2.81
C ARG A 126 11.48 -12.53 -3.22
N GLU A 127 11.38 -13.35 -4.26
CA GLU A 127 12.47 -14.25 -4.68
C GLU A 127 13.61 -13.55 -5.41
N ASN A 128 13.31 -12.42 -6.07
CA ASN A 128 14.31 -11.66 -6.84
C ASN A 128 14.79 -10.39 -6.12
N ASN A 129 14.45 -10.22 -4.85
CA ASN A 129 14.85 -9.06 -4.04
C ASN A 129 14.40 -7.70 -4.63
N VAL A 130 13.29 -7.68 -5.38
CA VAL A 130 12.73 -6.44 -5.94
C VAL A 130 11.87 -5.75 -4.87
N PRO A 131 12.09 -4.47 -4.55
CA PRO A 131 11.29 -3.72 -3.59
C PRO A 131 9.80 -3.88 -3.83
N TYR A 132 9.06 -4.23 -2.77
CA TYR A 132 7.63 -4.53 -2.82
C TYR A 132 6.83 -3.64 -1.88
N LEU A 133 5.74 -3.05 -2.38
CA LEU A 133 4.73 -2.37 -1.58
C LEU A 133 3.35 -2.99 -1.83
N GLY A 134 2.74 -3.56 -0.79
CA GLY A 134 1.36 -4.04 -0.82
C GLY A 134 0.43 -3.13 -0.03
N ILE A 135 -0.69 -2.70 -0.63
CA ILE A 135 -1.66 -1.82 0.02
C ILE A 135 -3.01 -2.53 0.12
N CYS A 136 -3.60 -2.62 1.32
CA CYS A 136 -4.90 -3.22 1.60
C CYS A 136 -4.98 -4.66 1.03
N LEU A 137 -5.69 -4.90 -0.07
CA LEU A 137 -5.67 -6.19 -0.77
C LEU A 137 -4.23 -6.64 -1.09
N GLY A 138 -3.33 -5.73 -1.44
CA GLY A 138 -1.94 -6.05 -1.72
C GLY A 138 -1.20 -6.65 -0.52
N MET A 139 -1.52 -6.24 0.71
CA MET A 139 -1.00 -6.88 1.92
C MET A 139 -1.57 -8.28 2.10
N GLN A 140 -2.87 -8.45 1.90
CA GLN A 140 -3.54 -9.75 2.02
C GLN A 140 -2.99 -10.76 1.01
N ILE A 141 -2.75 -10.34 -0.24
CA ILE A 141 -2.10 -11.14 -1.27
C ILE A 141 -0.67 -11.54 -0.87
N ALA A 142 0.11 -10.61 -0.32
CA ALA A 142 1.46 -10.90 0.15
C ALA A 142 1.46 -11.91 1.30
N LEU A 143 0.51 -11.78 2.23
CA LEU A 143 0.34 -12.74 3.32
C LEU A 143 -0.05 -14.14 2.80
N ILE A 144 -0.96 -14.24 1.84
CA ILE A 144 -1.38 -15.51 1.22
C ILE A 144 -0.19 -16.17 0.50
N GLU A 145 0.56 -15.40 -0.28
CA GLU A 145 1.77 -15.90 -0.94
C GLU A 145 2.77 -16.47 0.07
N TYR A 146 3.09 -15.66 1.10
CA TYR A 146 4.03 -16.08 2.14
C TYR A 146 3.54 -17.32 2.93
N ALA A 147 2.26 -17.37 3.24
CA ALA A 147 1.65 -18.51 3.90
C ALA A 147 1.78 -19.80 3.09
N ARG A 148 1.53 -19.73 1.77
CA ARG A 148 1.63 -20.88 0.86
C ARG A 148 3.07 -21.33 0.65
N ASP A 149 3.94 -20.40 0.28
CA ASP A 149 5.24 -20.72 -0.31
C ASP A 149 6.38 -20.74 0.71
N VAL A 150 6.23 -20.07 1.85
CA VAL A 150 7.26 -20.00 2.90
C VAL A 150 6.82 -20.70 4.19
N ALA A 151 5.61 -20.41 4.70
CA ALA A 151 5.13 -21.01 5.94
C ALA A 151 4.54 -22.43 5.77
N GLY A 152 4.40 -22.92 4.52
CA GLY A 152 3.95 -24.29 4.21
C GLY A 152 2.46 -24.53 4.48
N LEU A 153 1.65 -23.48 4.56
CA LEU A 153 0.19 -23.56 4.74
C LEU A 153 -0.48 -23.86 3.40
N LYS A 154 -0.53 -25.13 3.03
CA LYS A 154 -1.16 -25.57 1.78
C LYS A 154 -2.62 -25.14 1.71
N GLY A 155 -3.00 -24.50 0.60
CA GLY A 155 -4.36 -24.00 0.37
C GLY A 155 -4.70 -22.74 1.18
N ALA A 156 -3.70 -22.03 1.70
CA ALA A 156 -3.90 -20.72 2.34
C ALA A 156 -4.56 -19.73 1.36
N ASN A 157 -5.62 -19.06 1.82
CA ASN A 157 -6.38 -18.14 0.99
C ASN A 157 -7.14 -17.13 1.86
N SER A 158 -7.88 -16.23 1.21
CA SER A 158 -8.90 -15.39 1.83
C SER A 158 -10.29 -16.01 1.65
N THR A 159 -11.14 -15.92 2.68
CA THR A 159 -12.57 -16.28 2.56
C THR A 159 -13.32 -15.35 1.60
N GLU A 160 -12.76 -14.18 1.24
CA GLU A 160 -13.28 -13.35 0.14
C GLU A 160 -13.20 -14.06 -1.21
N PHE A 161 -12.18 -14.89 -1.43
CA PHE A 161 -11.91 -15.54 -2.72
C PHE A 161 -12.40 -16.97 -2.78
N ASP A 162 -12.32 -17.69 -1.65
CA ASP A 162 -12.75 -19.08 -1.50
C ASP A 162 -13.23 -19.30 -0.05
N LEU A 163 -14.54 -19.35 0.12
CA LEU A 163 -15.21 -19.60 1.41
C LEU A 163 -14.82 -20.96 2.04
N LYS A 164 -14.33 -21.90 1.24
CA LYS A 164 -13.99 -23.26 1.68
C LYS A 164 -12.48 -23.53 1.66
N CYS A 165 -11.65 -22.50 1.63
CA CYS A 165 -10.21 -22.67 1.61
C CYS A 165 -9.72 -23.41 2.87
N ALA A 166 -8.69 -24.26 2.67
CA ALA A 166 -8.18 -25.15 3.74
C ALA A 166 -7.51 -24.38 4.89
N ALA A 167 -6.95 -23.20 4.61
CA ALA A 167 -6.33 -22.32 5.59
C ALA A 167 -6.74 -20.87 5.33
N PRO A 168 -7.81 -20.37 5.98
CA PRO A 168 -8.30 -19.00 5.83
C PRO A 168 -7.40 -18.02 6.58
N VAL A 169 -6.24 -17.71 6.02
CA VAL A 169 -5.25 -16.78 6.62
C VAL A 169 -5.71 -15.33 6.56
N VAL A 170 -6.71 -15.03 5.72
CA VAL A 170 -7.44 -13.77 5.66
C VAL A 170 -8.93 -14.08 5.70
N ALA A 171 -9.68 -13.48 6.62
CA ALA A 171 -11.10 -13.78 6.82
C ALA A 171 -11.84 -12.59 7.45
N LEU A 172 -13.15 -12.66 7.55
CA LEU A 172 -13.95 -11.72 8.36
C LEU A 172 -13.64 -11.94 9.84
N ILE A 173 -13.61 -10.85 10.64
CA ILE A 173 -13.30 -10.92 12.08
C ILE A 173 -14.24 -11.89 12.81
N ASP A 174 -15.52 -11.83 12.50
CA ASP A 174 -16.55 -12.65 13.13
C ASP A 174 -16.44 -14.17 12.80
N GLU A 175 -15.63 -14.54 11.80
CA GLU A 175 -15.42 -15.95 11.41
C GLU A 175 -14.39 -16.68 12.30
N TRP A 176 -13.56 -15.94 13.06
CA TRP A 176 -12.47 -16.55 13.84
C TRP A 176 -12.39 -16.08 15.31
N GLN A 177 -13.22 -15.12 15.72
CA GLN A 177 -13.23 -14.60 17.11
C GLN A 177 -14.25 -15.26 18.04
N THR A 178 -14.85 -16.38 17.68
CA THR A 178 -15.71 -17.10 18.62
C THR A 178 -14.91 -17.60 19.82
N ALA A 179 -15.39 -17.32 21.04
CA ALA A 179 -14.67 -17.53 22.30
C ALA A 179 -14.31 -18.99 22.60
N ASP A 180 -14.80 -19.96 21.85
CA ASP A 180 -14.61 -21.38 22.01
C ASP A 180 -13.84 -22.06 20.86
N GLY A 181 -13.35 -21.28 19.88
CA GLY A 181 -12.60 -21.78 18.74
C GLY A 181 -13.44 -22.51 17.68
N SER A 182 -14.75 -22.45 17.76
CA SER A 182 -15.63 -22.93 16.70
C SER A 182 -15.77 -21.86 15.62
N VAL A 183 -15.58 -22.25 14.35
CA VAL A 183 -15.88 -21.40 13.19
C VAL A 183 -17.38 -21.45 12.95
N GLU A 184 -18.13 -20.45 13.37
CA GLU A 184 -19.50 -20.27 12.87
C GLU A 184 -19.43 -19.84 11.41
N THR A 185 -19.73 -20.77 10.51
CA THR A 185 -19.95 -20.47 9.09
C THR A 185 -21.22 -19.61 8.97
N ARG A 186 -21.06 -18.32 8.66
CA ARG A 186 -22.19 -17.45 8.34
C ARG A 186 -22.80 -17.87 7.00
N ASP A 187 -24.12 -17.87 6.97
CA ASP A 187 -24.93 -18.07 5.77
C ASP A 187 -24.65 -16.93 4.76
N GLU A 188 -24.61 -17.25 3.46
CA GLU A 188 -24.36 -16.30 2.35
C GLU A 188 -25.31 -15.09 2.32
N SER A 189 -26.38 -15.10 3.13
CA SER A 189 -27.38 -14.05 3.25
C SER A 189 -27.15 -13.04 4.38
N ALA A 190 -26.08 -13.16 5.18
CA ALA A 190 -25.82 -12.24 6.29
C ALA A 190 -25.49 -10.83 5.77
N ASP A 191 -26.15 -9.82 6.34
CA ASP A 191 -25.91 -8.41 6.00
C ASP A 191 -24.48 -7.98 6.38
N LEU A 192 -23.63 -7.88 5.36
CA LEU A 192 -22.22 -7.48 5.48
C LEU A 192 -22.03 -5.99 5.84
N GLY A 193 -23.11 -5.22 6.02
CA GLY A 193 -23.05 -3.76 6.21
C GLY A 193 -22.28 -3.28 7.43
N GLY A 194 -22.24 -4.09 8.52
CA GLY A 194 -21.64 -3.73 9.81
C GLY A 194 -20.14 -4.04 9.99
N THR A 195 -19.51 -4.76 9.07
CA THR A 195 -18.15 -5.29 9.26
C THR A 195 -17.04 -4.45 8.60
N MET A 196 -17.39 -3.36 7.91
CA MET A 196 -16.38 -2.53 7.22
C MET A 196 -15.63 -1.63 8.19
N ARG A 197 -14.30 -1.79 8.27
CA ARG A 197 -13.43 -0.79 8.89
C ARG A 197 -13.24 0.36 7.89
N LEU A 198 -13.72 1.54 8.29
CA LEU A 198 -13.77 2.71 7.44
C LEU A 198 -13.26 3.96 8.18
N GLY A 199 -12.47 4.79 7.49
CA GLY A 199 -11.99 6.05 8.00
C GLY A 199 -10.64 5.95 8.72
N ALA A 200 -10.24 7.01 9.40
CA ALA A 200 -8.94 7.10 10.07
C ALA A 200 -8.96 6.34 11.41
N GLN A 201 -8.00 5.43 11.59
CA GLN A 201 -7.85 4.61 12.79
C GLN A 201 -6.41 4.65 13.28
N GLU A 202 -6.23 4.43 14.59
CA GLU A 202 -4.93 4.38 15.24
C GLU A 202 -4.27 3.02 15.02
N VAL A 203 -2.98 3.05 14.75
CA VAL A 203 -2.12 1.86 14.58
C VAL A 203 -0.92 1.99 15.50
N GLU A 204 -0.62 0.93 16.23
CA GLU A 204 0.58 0.78 17.06
C GLU A 204 1.64 0.03 16.27
N LEU A 205 2.79 0.67 16.05
CA LEU A 205 3.91 0.09 15.34
C LEU A 205 4.91 -0.53 16.32
N GLU A 206 5.45 -1.68 15.95
CA GLU A 206 6.45 -2.38 16.75
C GLU A 206 7.77 -1.59 16.76
N ALA A 207 8.33 -1.38 17.95
CA ALA A 207 9.60 -0.66 18.10
C ALA A 207 10.72 -1.32 17.29
N GLY A 208 11.44 -0.51 16.51
CA GLY A 208 12.53 -1.01 15.67
C GLY A 208 12.09 -1.67 14.36
N SER A 209 10.79 -1.82 14.10
CA SER A 209 10.26 -2.28 12.81
C SER A 209 10.64 -1.35 11.65
N LEU A 210 10.52 -1.83 10.42
CA LEU A 210 10.66 -0.99 9.24
C LEU A 210 9.57 0.10 9.22
N ALA A 211 8.34 -0.26 9.62
CA ALA A 211 7.23 0.68 9.76
C ALA A 211 7.60 1.83 10.70
N ALA A 212 8.02 1.55 11.95
CA ALA A 212 8.39 2.58 12.92
C ALA A 212 9.54 3.48 12.43
N LYS A 213 10.53 2.90 11.73
CA LYS A 213 11.63 3.67 11.11
C LYS A 213 11.15 4.59 9.99
N ILE A 214 10.22 4.13 9.13
CA ILE A 214 9.67 4.91 8.02
C ILE A 214 8.86 6.10 8.54
N TYR A 215 7.98 5.85 9.52
CA TYR A 215 7.11 6.89 10.07
C TYR A 215 7.81 7.79 11.10
N GLY A 216 8.90 7.33 11.71
CA GLY A 216 9.58 8.03 12.80
C GLY A 216 8.74 8.11 14.08
N SER A 217 7.80 7.18 14.27
CA SER A 217 6.85 7.09 15.38
C SER A 217 6.40 5.65 15.59
N GLU A 218 6.05 5.30 16.81
CA GLU A 218 5.42 4.02 17.15
C GLU A 218 3.88 4.10 17.15
N HIS A 219 3.30 5.29 17.01
CA HIS A 219 1.86 5.51 16.90
C HIS A 219 1.58 6.34 15.66
N ILE A 220 0.72 5.81 14.80
CA ILE A 220 0.28 6.45 13.57
C ILE A 220 -1.24 6.40 13.43
N ARG A 221 -1.75 7.24 12.55
CA ARG A 221 -3.17 7.27 12.24
C ARG A 221 -3.35 7.25 10.74
N GLU A 222 -3.95 6.15 10.23
CA GLU A 222 -4.12 5.91 8.80
C GLU A 222 -5.56 5.59 8.43
N ARG A 223 -5.90 5.75 7.15
CA ARG A 223 -7.28 5.54 6.66
C ARG A 223 -7.49 4.11 6.19
N HIS A 224 -8.58 3.53 6.62
CA HIS A 224 -8.99 2.16 6.31
C HIS A 224 -10.25 2.14 5.41
N ARG A 225 -10.34 1.09 4.58
CA ARG A 225 -11.52 0.75 3.78
C ARG A 225 -11.47 -0.72 3.41
N HIS A 226 -11.73 -1.60 4.36
CA HIS A 226 -11.71 -3.05 4.14
C HIS A 226 -12.63 -3.78 5.11
N ARG A 227 -12.95 -5.04 4.82
CA ARG A 227 -13.77 -5.94 5.65
C ARG A 227 -12.98 -7.14 6.13
N TYR A 228 -12.09 -7.66 5.28
CA TYR A 228 -11.28 -8.83 5.57
C TYR A 228 -10.01 -8.41 6.28
N GLU A 229 -9.61 -9.26 7.24
CA GLU A 229 -8.47 -9.05 8.11
C GLU A 229 -7.56 -10.28 8.10
N VAL A 230 -6.32 -10.09 8.49
CA VAL A 230 -5.44 -11.23 8.78
C VAL A 230 -6.02 -12.01 9.95
N ASN A 231 -6.16 -13.32 9.77
CA ASN A 231 -6.63 -14.21 10.82
C ASN A 231 -5.50 -14.46 11.85
N ASN A 232 -5.65 -13.88 13.04
CA ASN A 232 -4.65 -13.92 14.09
C ASN A 232 -4.26 -15.35 14.53
N ASN A 233 -5.11 -16.36 14.27
CA ASN A 233 -4.79 -17.76 14.59
C ASN A 233 -3.60 -18.30 13.79
N TYR A 234 -3.29 -17.70 12.62
CA TYR A 234 -2.16 -18.11 11.78
C TYR A 234 -0.90 -17.27 12.02
N VAL A 235 -1.00 -16.14 12.70
CA VAL A 235 0.13 -15.22 12.94
C VAL A 235 1.33 -15.92 13.57
N PRO A 236 1.19 -16.76 14.65
CA PRO A 236 2.34 -17.43 15.23
C PRO A 236 3.10 -18.36 14.28
N GLN A 237 2.39 -18.98 13.32
CA GLN A 237 3.02 -19.84 12.31
C GLN A 237 3.75 -19.01 11.24
N LEU A 238 3.20 -17.89 10.84
CA LEU A 238 3.81 -16.96 9.89
C LEU A 238 5.07 -16.31 10.47
N GLU A 239 5.02 -15.86 11.73
CA GLU A 239 6.18 -15.30 12.43
C GLU A 239 7.29 -16.34 12.62
N LYS A 240 6.93 -17.58 12.96
CA LYS A 240 7.90 -18.68 13.03
C LYS A 240 8.59 -18.94 11.70
N ALA A 241 7.93 -18.68 10.58
CA ALA A 241 8.50 -18.77 9.24
C ALA A 241 9.35 -17.54 8.85
N GLY A 242 9.37 -16.48 9.69
CA GLY A 242 10.20 -15.28 9.52
C GLY A 242 9.47 -14.03 9.05
N LEU A 243 8.12 -14.06 8.93
CA LEU A 243 7.34 -12.85 8.71
C LEU A 243 7.40 -11.97 9.97
N VAL A 244 7.53 -10.65 9.78
CA VAL A 244 7.47 -9.69 10.88
C VAL A 244 6.16 -8.92 10.81
N ILE A 245 5.44 -8.90 11.94
CA ILE A 245 4.29 -8.02 12.13
C ILE A 245 4.85 -6.68 12.62
N GLY A 246 4.89 -5.70 11.74
CA GLY A 246 5.48 -4.38 12.03
C GLY A 246 4.50 -3.40 12.69
N GLY A 247 3.20 -3.72 12.73
CA GLY A 247 2.19 -2.90 13.36
C GLY A 247 0.85 -3.59 13.48
N VAL A 248 0.07 -3.18 14.49
CA VAL A 248 -1.26 -3.72 14.78
C VAL A 248 -2.24 -2.60 15.10
N SER A 249 -3.54 -2.87 14.97
CA SER A 249 -4.59 -1.94 15.37
C SER A 249 -4.50 -1.63 16.87
N ALA A 250 -4.71 -0.36 17.23
CA ALA A 250 -4.87 0.02 18.63
C ALA A 250 -6.13 -0.63 19.20
N GLY A 251 -6.03 -1.18 20.43
CA GLY A 251 -7.16 -1.80 21.11
C GLY A 251 -6.97 -3.29 21.39
N ARG A 252 -8.08 -3.97 21.75
CA ARG A 252 -8.03 -5.35 22.26
C ARG A 252 -7.78 -6.39 21.16
N GLU A 253 -8.24 -6.16 19.97
CA GLU A 253 -8.20 -7.14 18.88
C GLU A 253 -6.81 -7.31 18.26
N ARG A 254 -5.98 -6.26 18.31
CA ARG A 254 -4.60 -6.25 17.77
C ARG A 254 -4.51 -6.87 16.37
N LEU A 255 -5.35 -6.37 15.47
CA LEU A 255 -5.39 -6.83 14.09
C LEU A 255 -4.11 -6.41 13.37
N VAL A 256 -3.60 -7.27 12.51
CA VAL A 256 -2.36 -7.02 11.76
C VAL A 256 -2.57 -5.86 10.77
N GLU A 257 -1.77 -4.82 10.91
CA GLU A 257 -1.85 -3.62 10.08
C GLU A 257 -0.68 -3.46 9.11
N THR A 258 0.50 -4.00 9.48
CA THR A 258 1.67 -4.02 8.60
C THR A 258 2.43 -5.33 8.71
N ILE A 259 2.98 -5.77 7.58
CA ILE A 259 3.89 -6.92 7.49
C ILE A 259 5.16 -6.53 6.76
N GLU A 260 6.28 -7.15 7.14
CA GLU A 260 7.61 -6.89 6.59
C GLU A 260 8.46 -8.18 6.54
N LEU A 261 9.42 -8.20 5.61
CA LEU A 261 10.42 -9.27 5.50
C LEU A 261 11.81 -8.72 5.83
N PRO A 262 12.40 -9.03 6.99
CA PRO A 262 13.64 -8.41 7.45
C PRO A 262 14.85 -8.81 6.61
N ASN A 263 14.81 -9.95 5.95
CA ASN A 263 15.91 -10.46 5.09
C ASN A 263 15.75 -10.03 3.62
N HIS A 264 14.73 -9.23 3.29
CA HIS A 264 14.52 -8.66 1.97
C HIS A 264 15.01 -7.20 1.95
N PRO A 265 15.61 -6.69 0.86
CA PRO A 265 16.09 -5.31 0.79
C PRO A 265 15.04 -4.27 1.14
N TRP A 266 13.81 -4.47 0.68
CA TRP A 266 12.65 -3.67 1.07
C TRP A 266 11.34 -4.38 0.72
N PHE A 267 10.70 -5.00 1.69
CA PHE A 267 9.39 -5.65 1.53
C PHE A 267 8.47 -5.15 2.62
N PHE A 268 7.45 -4.44 2.22
CA PHE A 268 6.50 -3.83 3.15
C PHE A 268 5.08 -3.95 2.61
N ALA A 269 4.13 -4.26 3.49
CA ALA A 269 2.73 -4.16 3.11
C ALA A 269 1.89 -3.68 4.29
N CYS A 270 0.80 -2.95 4.00
CA CYS A 270 -0.11 -2.38 4.98
C CYS A 270 -1.57 -2.63 4.63
N GLN A 271 -2.41 -2.75 5.67
CA GLN A 271 -3.86 -2.95 5.53
C GLN A 271 -4.60 -1.64 5.23
N PHE A 272 -4.04 -0.53 5.65
CA PHE A 272 -4.58 0.80 5.44
C PHE A 272 -4.19 1.38 4.06
N HIS A 273 -4.74 2.58 3.76
CA HIS A 273 -4.58 3.31 2.49
C HIS A 273 -3.78 4.60 2.69
N PRO A 274 -2.44 4.56 2.68
CA PRO A 274 -1.59 5.74 2.91
C PRO A 274 -1.69 6.78 1.79
N GLU A 275 -2.17 6.40 0.60
CA GLU A 275 -2.36 7.30 -0.53
C GLU A 275 -3.35 8.43 -0.23
N PHE A 276 -4.30 8.22 0.67
CA PHE A 276 -5.31 9.23 1.00
C PHE A 276 -4.83 10.35 1.93
N THR A 277 -3.66 10.21 2.51
CA THR A 277 -3.04 11.22 3.38
C THR A 277 -1.83 11.89 2.73
N SER A 278 -1.45 11.46 1.52
CA SER A 278 -0.35 12.05 0.76
C SER A 278 -0.70 13.43 0.19
N ASN A 279 0.26 14.34 0.19
CA ASN A 279 0.13 15.65 -0.44
C ASN A 279 1.50 16.13 -0.98
N PRO A 280 1.53 17.06 -1.97
CA PRO A 280 2.78 17.47 -2.62
C PRO A 280 3.75 18.21 -1.69
N ARG A 281 3.28 18.86 -0.61
CA ARG A 281 4.12 19.68 0.28
C ARG A 281 4.95 18.84 1.24
N LYS A 282 4.44 17.69 1.68
CA LYS A 282 5.12 16.81 2.64
C LYS A 282 5.44 15.43 2.10
N GLY A 283 4.71 14.99 1.06
CA GLY A 283 4.71 13.59 0.64
C GLY A 283 4.10 12.69 1.74
N HIS A 284 4.10 11.41 1.50
CA HIS A 284 3.80 10.43 2.53
C HIS A 284 5.07 9.62 2.82
N PRO A 285 5.46 9.37 4.09
CA PRO A 285 6.73 8.75 4.42
C PRO A 285 6.90 7.37 3.79
N LEU A 286 5.82 6.56 3.74
CA LEU A 286 5.86 5.23 3.16
C LEU A 286 6.16 5.25 1.66
N PHE A 287 5.49 6.11 0.88
CA PHE A 287 5.77 6.23 -0.56
C PHE A 287 7.16 6.80 -0.82
N THR A 288 7.61 7.75 0.00
CA THR A 288 8.97 8.29 -0.09
C THR A 288 10.03 7.21 0.17
N ALA A 289 9.82 6.35 1.18
CA ALA A 289 10.70 5.21 1.47
C ALA A 289 10.69 4.18 0.35
N PHE A 290 9.52 3.89 -0.24
CA PHE A 290 9.37 2.96 -1.36
C PHE A 290 10.11 3.44 -2.62
N VAL A 291 9.97 4.71 -3.00
CA VAL A 291 10.72 5.28 -4.15
C VAL A 291 12.23 5.29 -3.88
N LYS A 292 12.67 5.55 -2.65
CA LYS A 292 14.09 5.42 -2.28
C LYS A 292 14.59 3.98 -2.40
N ALA A 293 13.78 3.01 -2.02
CA ALA A 293 14.12 1.60 -2.17
C ALA A 293 14.25 1.22 -3.67
N ALA A 294 13.34 1.68 -4.52
CA ALA A 294 13.43 1.51 -5.97
C ALA A 294 14.71 2.11 -6.55
N LEU A 295 15.09 3.31 -6.11
CA LEU A 295 16.34 3.96 -6.52
C LEU A 295 17.58 3.16 -6.11
N ASN A 296 17.57 2.56 -4.92
CA ASN A 296 18.69 1.74 -4.44
C ASN A 296 18.79 0.43 -5.23
N ASN A 297 17.67 -0.19 -5.55
CA ASN A 297 17.61 -1.41 -6.36
C ASN A 297 18.18 -1.19 -7.78
N LYS A 298 17.86 -0.04 -8.39
CA LYS A 298 18.34 0.33 -9.73
C LYS A 298 19.88 0.51 -9.79
N LYS A 299 20.51 0.87 -8.68
CA LYS A 299 21.96 1.11 -8.61
C LYS A 299 22.78 -0.16 -8.36
N GLY A 300 22.15 -1.23 -7.92
CA GLY A 300 22.77 -2.56 -7.74
C GLY A 300 22.72 -3.34 -9.03
#